data_8ec2913c8a011730d2db2d0dab2d0454
#
_entry.id   8ec2913c8a011730d2db2d0dab2d0454
#
_cell.length_a   1.000
_cell.length_b   1.000
_cell.length_c   1.000
_cell.angle_alpha   90.00
_cell.angle_beta   90.00
_cell.angle_gamma   90.00
#
_symmetry.space_group_name_H-M   'P 1'
#
loop_
_entity.id
_entity.type
_entity.pdbx_description
1 polymer ?
#
loop_
_entity_poly.entity_id
_entity_poly.type
_entity_poly.pdbx_seq_one_letter_code
_entity_poly.pdbx_strand_id
1 'polypeptide(L)'
;MSGGPRLEIDVDGKKFDFLPEPLLEGFKFEIEPSSVVALVGPSGVGKSTLLRMIGGVDTLFSGRVLVDGVLAADAPPAGFVFQDPRLLPWLTALDNIRAVRPETSEAEAQAMLMRVGLAGFEHYYPHELSGGMQRRVALARAFSVNPRLLLLDEPFVSLDRTLVIEMEQVLLTLIETNRPTVLLVTHLPEDAAALADRAVVLSGRPAKIVADYRFTSPAGQRSRVEREQIAHQIAGASAEVSQ
;
A
#
# COMPACT_ATOMS: atom_id res chain seq x y z
N MET A 1 -14.04 17.96 -1.00
CA MET A 1 -13.12 16.97 -1.62
C MET A 1 -13.80 15.62 -1.49
N SER A 2 -14.03 14.91 -2.58
CA SER A 2 -14.60 13.54 -2.52
C SER A 2 -13.54 12.62 -1.89
N GLY A 3 -13.94 11.81 -0.91
CA GLY A 3 -13.05 10.84 -0.27
C GLY A 3 -12.50 9.80 -1.24
N GLY A 4 -11.75 8.82 -0.72
CA GLY A 4 -11.23 7.71 -1.52
C GLY A 4 -12.33 6.87 -2.16
N PRO A 5 -12.06 6.08 -3.22
CA PRO A 5 -13.04 5.29 -3.93
C PRO A 5 -13.43 4.00 -3.17
N ARG A 6 -14.60 3.44 -3.50
CA ARG A 6 -14.94 2.05 -3.21
C ARG A 6 -14.20 1.13 -4.17
N LEU A 7 -13.74 -0.02 -3.66
CA LEU A 7 -13.14 -1.06 -4.51
C LEU A 7 -14.00 -2.32 -4.45
N GLU A 8 -14.24 -2.92 -5.61
CA GLU A 8 -14.92 -4.20 -5.75
C GLU A 8 -14.02 -5.14 -6.55
N ILE A 9 -13.61 -6.24 -5.94
CA ILE A 9 -12.72 -7.24 -6.51
C ILE A 9 -13.51 -8.55 -6.65
N ASP A 10 -13.74 -8.98 -7.88
CA ASP A 10 -14.43 -10.22 -8.22
C ASP A 10 -13.60 -10.94 -9.30
N VAL A 11 -12.68 -11.80 -8.84
CA VAL A 11 -11.71 -12.50 -9.69
C VAL A 11 -12.11 -13.95 -9.80
N ASP A 12 -12.57 -14.36 -10.97
CA ASP A 12 -12.89 -15.77 -11.25
C ASP A 12 -11.63 -16.62 -11.31
N GLY A 13 -10.54 -16.08 -11.88
CA GLY A 13 -9.27 -16.79 -11.93
C GLY A 13 -8.08 -15.93 -12.33
N LYS A 14 -6.95 -16.19 -11.67
CA LYS A 14 -5.62 -15.68 -12.03
C LYS A 14 -4.61 -16.82 -11.96
N LYS A 15 -3.97 -17.12 -13.08
CA LYS A 15 -2.94 -18.16 -13.19
C LYS A 15 -1.70 -17.61 -13.87
N PHE A 16 -0.55 -18.14 -13.48
CA PHE A 16 0.72 -17.95 -14.18
C PHE A 16 1.18 -19.31 -14.74
N ASP A 17 1.76 -19.33 -15.93
CA ASP A 17 2.16 -20.57 -16.63
C ASP A 17 3.20 -21.38 -15.83
N PHE A 18 4.02 -20.70 -15.02
CA PHE A 18 5.03 -21.34 -14.17
C PHE A 18 4.49 -21.88 -12.84
N LEU A 19 3.19 -21.66 -12.52
CA LEU A 19 2.56 -22.19 -11.32
C LEU A 19 1.67 -23.39 -11.65
N PRO A 20 1.74 -24.48 -10.86
CA PRO A 20 0.90 -25.65 -11.07
C PRO A 20 -0.59 -25.33 -10.82
N GLU A 21 -0.88 -24.52 -9.83
CA GLU A 21 -2.23 -24.12 -9.40
C GLU A 21 -2.49 -22.64 -9.67
N PRO A 22 -3.76 -22.24 -9.83
CA PRO A 22 -4.11 -20.83 -9.95
C PRO A 22 -3.71 -20.06 -8.66
N LEU A 23 -3.30 -18.82 -8.83
CA LEU A 23 -2.97 -17.94 -7.71
C LEU A 23 -4.23 -17.45 -6.99
N LEU A 24 -5.28 -17.13 -7.77
CA LEU A 24 -6.60 -16.73 -7.29
C LEU A 24 -7.65 -17.54 -8.06
N GLU A 25 -8.71 -17.94 -7.36
CA GLU A 25 -9.88 -18.62 -7.94
C GLU A 25 -11.11 -18.28 -7.11
N GLY A 26 -12.15 -17.72 -7.76
CA GLY A 26 -13.37 -17.29 -7.12
C GLY A 26 -13.16 -16.27 -5.98
N PHE A 27 -12.17 -15.40 -6.10
CA PHE A 27 -11.78 -14.47 -5.04
C PHE A 27 -12.65 -13.22 -5.07
N LYS A 28 -13.42 -12.99 -3.99
CA LYS A 28 -14.29 -11.81 -3.83
C LYS A 28 -13.88 -11.00 -2.62
N PHE A 29 -13.75 -9.70 -2.81
CA PHE A 29 -13.33 -8.79 -1.77
C PHE A 29 -13.79 -7.36 -2.07
N GLU A 30 -14.19 -6.62 -1.01
CA GLU A 30 -14.62 -5.23 -1.12
C GLU A 30 -13.87 -4.35 -0.12
N ILE A 31 -13.60 -3.12 -0.51
CA ILE A 31 -12.97 -2.10 0.33
C ILE A 31 -13.87 -0.86 0.33
N GLU A 32 -14.23 -0.42 1.52
CA GLU A 32 -15.06 0.76 1.70
C GLU A 32 -14.30 2.05 1.36
N PRO A 33 -15.02 3.10 0.92
CA PRO A 33 -14.41 4.39 0.63
C PRO A 33 -13.61 4.97 1.81
N SER A 34 -12.44 5.54 1.53
CA SER A 34 -11.60 6.24 2.52
C SER A 34 -11.20 5.38 3.73
N SER A 35 -11.16 4.06 3.58
CA SER A 35 -10.68 3.13 4.60
C SER A 35 -9.26 2.67 4.31
N VAL A 36 -8.54 2.29 5.35
CA VAL A 36 -7.21 1.68 5.29
C VAL A 36 -7.34 0.18 5.53
N VAL A 37 -7.10 -0.61 4.50
CA VAL A 37 -7.20 -2.07 4.58
C VAL A 37 -5.83 -2.70 4.39
N ALA A 38 -5.44 -3.60 5.30
CA ALA A 38 -4.24 -4.41 5.17
C ALA A 38 -4.59 -5.82 4.68
N LEU A 39 -3.90 -6.27 3.62
CA LEU A 39 -3.86 -7.68 3.23
C LEU A 39 -2.59 -8.29 3.84
N VAL A 40 -2.78 -9.21 4.78
CA VAL A 40 -1.69 -9.89 5.47
C VAL A 40 -1.61 -11.35 5.03
N GLY A 41 -0.42 -11.89 4.90
CA GLY A 41 -0.25 -13.31 4.55
C GLY A 41 1.17 -13.64 4.09
N PRO A 42 1.48 -14.93 3.89
CA PRO A 42 2.82 -15.36 3.51
C PRO A 42 3.24 -14.82 2.16
N SER A 43 4.57 -14.81 1.94
CA SER A 43 5.13 -14.45 0.63
C SER A 43 4.63 -15.42 -0.45
N GLY A 44 4.32 -14.89 -1.63
CA GLY A 44 3.85 -15.69 -2.77
C GLY A 44 2.37 -16.07 -2.75
N VAL A 45 1.58 -15.67 -1.74
CA VAL A 45 0.12 -15.95 -1.68
C VAL A 45 -0.71 -15.14 -2.70
N GLY A 46 -0.13 -14.08 -3.30
CA GLY A 46 -0.81 -13.30 -4.34
C GLY A 46 -1.10 -11.84 -3.98
N LYS A 47 -0.67 -11.35 -2.81
CA LYS A 47 -0.93 -9.98 -2.34
C LYS A 47 -0.50 -8.90 -3.34
N SER A 48 0.77 -8.93 -3.78
CA SER A 48 1.30 -7.95 -4.75
C SER A 48 0.65 -8.08 -6.13
N THR A 49 0.18 -9.28 -6.50
CA THR A 49 -0.57 -9.49 -7.74
C THR A 49 -1.95 -8.82 -7.63
N LEU A 50 -2.68 -9.04 -6.54
CA LEU A 50 -3.95 -8.34 -6.26
C LEU A 50 -3.76 -6.82 -6.30
N LEU A 51 -2.71 -6.32 -5.68
CA LEU A 51 -2.39 -4.90 -5.66
C LEU A 51 -2.17 -4.33 -7.07
N ARG A 52 -1.45 -5.07 -7.95
CA ARG A 52 -1.27 -4.68 -9.36
C ARG A 52 -2.56 -4.74 -10.18
N MET A 53 -3.44 -5.71 -9.91
CA MET A 53 -4.75 -5.81 -10.54
C MET A 53 -5.63 -4.62 -10.15
N ILE A 54 -5.65 -4.26 -8.87
CA ILE A 54 -6.40 -3.10 -8.34
C ILE A 54 -5.84 -1.77 -8.87
N GLY A 55 -4.53 -1.70 -9.09
CA GLY A 55 -3.88 -0.55 -9.72
C GLY A 55 -4.03 -0.48 -11.24
N GLY A 56 -4.76 -1.42 -11.87
CA GLY A 56 -4.94 -1.47 -13.32
C GLY A 56 -3.69 -1.86 -14.11
N VAL A 57 -2.61 -2.31 -13.44
CA VAL A 57 -1.32 -2.67 -14.07
C VAL A 57 -1.32 -4.11 -14.59
N ASP A 58 -1.97 -5.04 -13.88
CA ASP A 58 -2.13 -6.42 -14.30
C ASP A 58 -3.60 -6.64 -14.72
N THR A 59 -3.81 -6.77 -16.02
CA THR A 59 -5.14 -6.97 -16.64
C THR A 59 -5.34 -8.40 -17.15
N LEU A 60 -4.36 -9.29 -16.97
CA LEU A 60 -4.40 -10.67 -17.46
C LEU A 60 -5.02 -11.60 -16.41
N PHE A 61 -6.33 -11.51 -16.20
CA PHE A 61 -7.13 -12.36 -15.31
C PHE A 61 -8.57 -12.47 -15.83
N SER A 62 -9.32 -13.44 -15.33
CA SER A 62 -10.77 -13.53 -15.55
C SER A 62 -11.53 -12.93 -14.36
N GLY A 63 -12.65 -12.27 -14.64
CA GLY A 63 -13.42 -11.52 -13.64
C GLY A 63 -13.29 -10.00 -13.83
N ARG A 64 -13.46 -9.23 -12.75
CA ARG A 64 -13.41 -7.77 -12.78
C ARG A 64 -12.87 -7.18 -11.50
N VAL A 65 -12.21 -6.03 -11.61
CA VAL A 65 -11.82 -5.16 -10.50
C VAL A 65 -12.35 -3.77 -10.81
N LEU A 66 -13.15 -3.23 -9.92
CA LEU A 66 -13.80 -1.93 -10.10
C LEU A 66 -13.32 -0.93 -9.04
N VAL A 67 -13.12 0.30 -9.46
CA VAL A 67 -12.79 1.48 -8.64
C VAL A 67 -13.93 2.49 -8.84
N ASP A 68 -14.77 2.72 -7.84
CA ASP A 68 -16.01 3.51 -7.95
C ASP A 68 -16.90 3.06 -9.14
N GLY A 69 -16.99 1.73 -9.39
CA GLY A 69 -17.79 1.16 -10.48
C GLY A 69 -17.13 1.21 -11.88
N VAL A 70 -15.93 1.77 -12.01
CA VAL A 70 -15.14 1.82 -13.26
C VAL A 70 -14.10 0.70 -13.24
N LEU A 71 -13.82 0.05 -14.37
CA LEU A 71 -12.74 -0.94 -14.45
C LEU A 71 -11.41 -0.33 -13.98
N ALA A 72 -10.65 -1.06 -13.18
CA ALA A 72 -9.39 -0.57 -12.61
C ALA A 72 -8.39 -0.10 -13.69
N ALA A 73 -8.40 -0.71 -14.87
CA ALA A 73 -7.55 -0.31 -16.00
C ALA A 73 -7.94 1.06 -16.60
N ASP A 74 -9.20 1.48 -16.43
CA ASP A 74 -9.75 2.75 -16.97
C ASP A 74 -9.92 3.81 -15.86
N ALA A 75 -9.67 3.44 -14.60
CA ALA A 75 -9.82 4.32 -13.47
C ALA A 75 -8.68 5.35 -13.38
N PRO A 76 -8.88 6.47 -12.66
CA PRO A 76 -7.80 7.42 -12.40
C PRO A 76 -6.59 6.73 -11.75
N PRO A 77 -5.36 7.13 -12.09
CA PRO A 77 -4.15 6.50 -11.57
C PRO A 77 -4.10 6.47 -10.04
N ALA A 78 -3.75 5.31 -9.48
CA ALA A 78 -3.47 5.16 -8.06
C ALA A 78 -2.07 5.70 -7.71
N GLY A 79 -1.91 6.22 -6.49
CA GLY A 79 -0.60 6.40 -5.90
C GLY A 79 -0.03 5.04 -5.53
N PHE A 80 1.19 4.72 -5.99
CA PHE A 80 1.81 3.43 -5.77
C PHE A 80 3.14 3.57 -5.04
N VAL A 81 3.28 2.88 -3.91
CA VAL A 81 4.55 2.74 -3.18
C VAL A 81 4.97 1.27 -3.26
N PHE A 82 6.05 1.01 -3.96
CA PHE A 82 6.60 -0.33 -4.14
C PHE A 82 7.56 -0.68 -2.99
N GLN A 83 7.77 -1.96 -2.76
CA GLN A 83 8.76 -2.48 -1.83
C GLN A 83 10.18 -1.92 -2.11
N ASP A 84 10.58 -1.87 -3.38
CA ASP A 84 11.72 -1.10 -3.86
C ASP A 84 11.24 0.30 -4.24
N PRO A 85 11.86 1.39 -3.77
CA PRO A 85 11.47 2.77 -4.07
C PRO A 85 11.29 3.11 -5.55
N ARG A 86 11.99 2.39 -6.44
CA ARG A 86 11.93 2.58 -7.91
C ARG A 86 12.08 4.05 -8.30
N LEU A 87 13.01 4.74 -7.66
CA LEU A 87 13.37 6.08 -8.05
C LEU A 87 14.13 6.05 -9.39
N LEU A 88 13.92 7.07 -10.20
CA LEU A 88 14.68 7.28 -11.42
C LEU A 88 16.10 7.74 -11.05
N PRO A 89 17.15 6.94 -11.26
CA PRO A 89 18.47 7.20 -10.68
C PRO A 89 19.17 8.42 -11.27
N TRP A 90 18.72 8.88 -12.43
CA TRP A 90 19.23 10.07 -13.13
C TRP A 90 18.47 11.35 -12.79
N LEU A 91 17.46 11.30 -11.94
CA LEU A 91 16.68 12.44 -11.46
C LEU A 91 16.95 12.71 -9.98
N THR A 92 16.93 13.98 -9.61
CA THR A 92 17.00 14.41 -8.21
C THR A 92 15.77 13.95 -7.43
N ALA A 93 15.76 14.10 -6.09
CA ALA A 93 14.59 13.82 -5.27
C ALA A 93 13.38 14.66 -5.72
N LEU A 94 13.58 15.93 -5.98
CA LEU A 94 12.56 16.86 -6.47
C LEU A 94 12.04 16.44 -7.85
N ASP A 95 12.93 16.12 -8.78
CA ASP A 95 12.55 15.74 -10.14
C ASP A 95 11.87 14.37 -10.19
N ASN A 96 12.19 13.44 -9.27
CA ASN A 96 11.47 12.20 -9.11
C ASN A 96 9.99 12.42 -8.75
N ILE A 97 9.69 13.44 -7.94
CA ILE A 97 8.29 13.81 -7.62
C ILE A 97 7.60 14.39 -8.85
N ARG A 98 8.28 15.30 -9.57
CA ARG A 98 7.72 15.96 -10.76
C ARG A 98 7.56 15.02 -11.96
N ALA A 99 8.33 13.94 -12.02
CA ALA A 99 8.28 12.98 -13.12
C ALA A 99 6.89 12.30 -13.30
N VAL A 100 6.12 12.15 -12.23
CA VAL A 100 4.78 11.53 -12.29
C VAL A 100 3.67 12.53 -12.55
N ARG A 101 3.94 13.84 -12.38
CA ARG A 101 3.02 14.93 -12.62
C ARG A 101 3.81 16.15 -13.08
N PRO A 102 4.09 16.28 -14.37
CA PRO A 102 4.96 17.35 -14.92
C PRO A 102 4.50 18.78 -14.62
N GLU A 103 3.19 18.97 -14.43
CA GLU A 103 2.60 20.26 -14.04
C GLU A 103 2.86 20.66 -12.57
N THR A 104 3.40 19.74 -11.75
CA THR A 104 3.77 20.05 -10.36
C THR A 104 4.86 21.10 -10.36
N SER A 105 4.58 22.24 -9.75
CA SER A 105 5.58 23.31 -9.57
C SER A 105 6.71 22.85 -8.64
N GLU A 106 7.85 23.52 -8.75
CA GLU A 106 8.97 23.25 -7.86
C GLU A 106 8.61 23.46 -6.39
N ALA A 107 7.85 24.51 -6.08
CA ALA A 107 7.39 24.80 -4.73
C ALA A 107 6.47 23.71 -4.17
N GLU A 108 5.57 23.13 -4.98
CA GLU A 108 4.73 21.99 -4.57
C GLU A 108 5.56 20.75 -4.31
N ALA A 109 6.55 20.44 -5.15
CA ALA A 109 7.44 19.31 -4.96
C ALA A 109 8.33 19.47 -3.70
N GLN A 110 8.84 20.67 -3.45
CA GLN A 110 9.56 21.02 -2.22
C GLN A 110 8.69 20.86 -0.98
N ALA A 111 7.43 21.33 -1.03
CA ALA A 111 6.47 21.17 0.06
C ALA A 111 6.18 19.68 0.36
N MET A 112 6.15 18.82 -0.68
CA MET A 112 6.02 17.38 -0.48
C MET A 112 7.25 16.76 0.18
N LEU A 113 8.47 17.14 -0.24
CA LEU A 113 9.69 16.69 0.43
C LEU A 113 9.75 17.12 1.88
N MET A 114 9.33 18.35 2.18
CA MET A 114 9.24 18.85 3.56
C MET A 114 8.28 18.01 4.40
N ARG A 115 7.10 17.63 3.88
CA ARG A 115 6.11 16.78 4.58
C ARG A 115 6.64 15.42 4.96
N VAL A 116 7.57 14.87 4.18
CA VAL A 116 8.22 13.58 4.47
C VAL A 116 9.56 13.73 5.20
N GLY A 117 9.88 14.94 5.70
CA GLY A 117 11.09 15.23 6.48
C GLY A 117 12.36 15.25 5.64
N LEU A 118 12.28 15.66 4.37
CA LEU A 118 13.41 15.75 3.44
C LEU A 118 13.67 17.17 2.95
N ALA A 119 13.37 18.19 3.77
CA ALA A 119 13.77 19.57 3.49
C ALA A 119 15.30 19.66 3.41
N GLY A 120 15.82 20.31 2.37
CA GLY A 120 17.26 20.44 2.10
C GLY A 120 17.88 19.32 1.28
N PHE A 121 17.09 18.29 0.91
CA PHE A 121 17.54 17.15 0.09
C PHE A 121 16.96 17.17 -1.34
N GLU A 122 16.41 18.29 -1.78
CA GLU A 122 15.67 18.45 -3.04
C GLU A 122 16.52 18.07 -4.25
N HIS A 123 17.80 18.45 -4.24
CA HIS A 123 18.72 18.30 -5.36
C HIS A 123 19.62 17.06 -5.28
N TYR A 124 19.41 16.19 -4.27
CA TYR A 124 20.17 14.95 -4.12
C TYR A 124 19.64 13.88 -5.07
N TYR A 125 20.55 13.13 -5.66
CA TYR A 125 20.23 11.95 -6.47
C TYR A 125 19.98 10.72 -5.59
N PRO A 126 19.24 9.69 -6.07
CA PRO A 126 18.97 8.50 -5.28
C PRO A 126 20.19 7.84 -4.66
N HIS A 127 21.32 7.79 -5.37
CA HIS A 127 22.55 7.19 -4.86
C HIS A 127 23.24 7.98 -3.72
N GLU A 128 22.85 9.23 -3.52
CA GLU A 128 23.34 10.10 -2.43
C GLU A 128 22.43 10.04 -1.19
N LEU A 129 21.26 9.39 -1.32
CA LEU A 129 20.25 9.26 -0.27
C LEU A 129 20.35 7.89 0.42
N SER A 130 20.14 7.86 1.75
CA SER A 130 19.96 6.59 2.45
C SER A 130 18.72 5.83 1.95
N GLY A 131 18.64 4.51 2.16
CA GLY A 131 17.48 3.70 1.76
C GLY A 131 16.15 4.22 2.34
N GLY A 132 16.16 4.69 3.60
CA GLY A 132 15.00 5.33 4.21
C GLY A 132 14.61 6.65 3.57
N MET A 133 15.60 7.49 3.20
CA MET A 133 15.34 8.73 2.48
C MET A 133 14.76 8.45 1.09
N GLN A 134 15.28 7.46 0.37
CA GLN A 134 14.73 7.04 -0.92
C GLN A 134 13.26 6.61 -0.81
N ARG A 135 12.89 5.87 0.24
CA ARG A 135 11.49 5.48 0.50
C ARG A 135 10.61 6.68 0.80
N ARG A 136 11.10 7.66 1.56
CA ARG A 136 10.38 8.92 1.79
C ARG A 136 10.16 9.71 0.50
N VAL A 137 11.13 9.74 -0.41
CA VAL A 137 10.96 10.34 -1.76
C VAL A 137 9.89 9.57 -2.55
N ALA A 138 9.90 8.23 -2.52
CA ALA A 138 8.88 7.42 -3.20
C ALA A 138 7.47 7.67 -2.62
N LEU A 139 7.36 7.84 -1.31
CA LEU A 139 6.11 8.21 -0.64
C LEU A 139 5.66 9.61 -1.06
N ALA A 140 6.54 10.60 -1.04
CA ALA A 140 6.25 11.95 -1.51
C ALA A 140 5.78 11.96 -2.97
N ARG A 141 6.44 11.18 -3.84
CA ARG A 141 6.05 10.98 -5.24
C ARG A 141 4.64 10.38 -5.37
N ALA A 142 4.31 9.36 -4.57
CA ALA A 142 2.99 8.74 -4.61
C ALA A 142 1.87 9.71 -4.17
N PHE A 143 2.16 10.61 -3.23
CA PHE A 143 1.19 11.60 -2.75
C PHE A 143 1.14 12.89 -3.58
N SER A 144 2.16 13.17 -4.40
CA SER A 144 2.19 14.39 -5.24
C SER A 144 1.06 14.43 -6.28
N VAL A 145 0.58 13.27 -6.70
CA VAL A 145 -0.58 13.17 -7.62
C VAL A 145 -1.92 13.32 -6.90
N ASN A 146 -1.92 13.60 -5.58
CA ASN A 146 -3.11 13.69 -4.74
C ASN A 146 -4.05 12.48 -4.95
N PRO A 147 -3.55 11.25 -4.72
CA PRO A 147 -4.25 10.04 -5.10
C PRO A 147 -5.51 9.84 -4.27
N ARG A 148 -6.62 9.47 -4.91
CA ARG A 148 -7.81 8.99 -4.21
C ARG A 148 -7.66 7.53 -3.76
N LEU A 149 -6.83 6.75 -4.46
CA LEU A 149 -6.45 5.36 -4.15
C LEU A 149 -4.93 5.28 -3.93
N LEU A 150 -4.51 4.73 -2.78
CA LEU A 150 -3.12 4.52 -2.44
C LEU A 150 -2.84 3.02 -2.27
N LEU A 151 -1.85 2.53 -2.98
CA LEU A 151 -1.43 1.13 -2.98
C LEU A 151 -0.02 1.00 -2.41
N LEU A 152 0.13 0.27 -1.31
CA LEU A 152 1.38 0.11 -0.56
C LEU A 152 1.82 -1.35 -0.59
N ASP A 153 2.92 -1.67 -1.26
CA ASP A 153 3.48 -3.02 -1.35
C ASP A 153 4.68 -3.15 -0.41
N GLU A 154 4.48 -3.74 0.76
CA GLU A 154 5.50 -3.98 1.79
C GLU A 154 6.35 -2.73 2.12
N PRO A 155 5.73 -1.60 2.50
CA PRO A 155 6.41 -0.30 2.56
C PRO A 155 7.51 -0.20 3.61
N PHE A 156 7.52 -1.10 4.62
CA PHE A 156 8.45 -1.04 5.76
C PHE A 156 9.48 -2.17 5.79
N VAL A 157 9.43 -3.07 4.82
CA VAL A 157 10.39 -4.19 4.73
C VAL A 157 11.83 -3.67 4.66
N SER A 158 12.73 -4.33 5.40
CA SER A 158 14.16 -4.00 5.47
C SER A 158 14.50 -2.62 6.06
N LEU A 159 13.57 -2.01 6.80
CA LEU A 159 13.84 -0.82 7.60
C LEU A 159 14.14 -1.21 9.05
N ASP A 160 15.01 -0.42 9.70
CA ASP A 160 15.16 -0.50 11.15
C ASP A 160 13.92 0.05 11.87
N ARG A 161 13.73 -0.34 13.12
CA ARG A 161 12.54 -0.01 13.90
C ARG A 161 12.31 1.49 14.07
N THR A 162 13.36 2.27 14.19
CA THR A 162 13.25 3.73 14.37
C THR A 162 12.67 4.34 13.09
N LEU A 163 13.20 3.93 11.94
CA LEU A 163 12.75 4.42 10.66
C LEU A 163 11.32 3.96 10.32
N VAL A 164 10.93 2.74 10.74
CA VAL A 164 9.53 2.26 10.62
C VAL A 164 8.59 3.22 11.35
N ILE A 165 8.87 3.54 12.62
CA ILE A 165 8.03 4.45 13.42
C ILE A 165 7.90 5.83 12.76
N GLU A 166 9.01 6.38 12.25
CA GLU A 166 8.98 7.67 11.56
C GLU A 166 8.13 7.61 10.28
N MET A 167 8.27 6.53 9.50
CA MET A 167 7.51 6.34 8.26
C MET A 167 6.02 6.10 8.51
N GLU A 168 5.66 5.35 9.58
CA GLU A 168 4.27 5.19 10.03
C GLU A 168 3.63 6.56 10.33
N GLN A 169 4.31 7.44 11.08
CA GLN A 169 3.81 8.76 11.42
C GLN A 169 3.60 9.64 10.18
N VAL A 170 4.56 9.65 9.28
CA VAL A 170 4.43 10.39 8.00
C VAL A 170 3.23 9.87 7.22
N LEU A 171 3.10 8.55 7.10
CA LEU A 171 2.02 7.93 6.32
C LEU A 171 0.65 8.20 6.95
N LEU A 172 0.50 8.07 8.28
CA LEU A 172 -0.72 8.40 9.00
C LEU A 172 -1.13 9.85 8.76
N THR A 173 -0.20 10.80 8.89
CA THR A 173 -0.47 12.23 8.66
C THR A 173 -0.95 12.49 7.22
N LEU A 174 -0.34 11.84 6.24
CA LEU A 174 -0.72 11.99 4.84
C LEU A 174 -2.09 11.37 4.55
N ILE A 175 -2.41 10.21 5.15
CA ILE A 175 -3.71 9.54 5.02
C ILE A 175 -4.81 10.39 5.67
N GLU A 176 -4.60 10.88 6.87
CA GLU A 176 -5.58 11.74 7.58
C GLU A 176 -5.90 13.03 6.80
N THR A 177 -4.87 13.63 6.19
CA THR A 177 -5.01 14.87 5.43
C THR A 177 -5.77 14.68 4.12
N ASN A 178 -5.47 13.61 3.38
CA ASN A 178 -5.97 13.41 2.02
C ASN A 178 -7.17 12.44 1.95
N ARG A 179 -7.37 11.61 2.97
CA ARG A 179 -8.42 10.59 3.06
C ARG A 179 -8.57 9.69 1.83
N PRO A 180 -7.47 9.15 1.29
CA PRO A 180 -7.56 8.16 0.22
C PRO A 180 -8.17 6.87 0.74
N THR A 181 -8.64 6.00 -0.17
CA THR A 181 -8.75 4.57 0.12
C THR A 181 -7.34 3.97 0.03
N VAL A 182 -6.93 3.21 1.04
CA VAL A 182 -5.58 2.64 1.12
C VAL A 182 -5.66 1.12 1.15
N LEU A 183 -4.89 0.48 0.29
CA LEU A 183 -4.61 -0.94 0.38
C LEU A 183 -3.13 -1.14 0.70
N LEU A 184 -2.86 -1.66 1.89
CA LEU A 184 -1.55 -2.03 2.38
C LEU A 184 -1.37 -3.55 2.21
N VAL A 185 -0.31 -3.97 1.58
CA VAL A 185 0.10 -5.37 1.50
C VAL A 185 1.34 -5.55 2.37
N THR A 186 1.30 -6.51 3.28
CA THR A 186 2.42 -6.84 4.16
C THR A 186 2.40 -8.32 4.57
N HIS A 187 3.53 -8.83 5.02
CA HIS A 187 3.60 -10.11 5.72
C HIS A 187 3.80 -9.93 7.24
N LEU A 188 3.89 -8.67 7.70
CA LEU A 188 4.09 -8.29 9.10
C LEU A 188 2.76 -7.84 9.72
N PRO A 189 2.21 -8.59 10.71
CA PRO A 189 0.99 -8.18 11.42
C PRO A 189 1.10 -6.81 12.10
N GLU A 190 2.31 -6.42 12.50
CA GLU A 190 2.61 -5.14 13.15
C GLU A 190 2.29 -3.95 12.26
N ASP A 191 2.56 -4.03 10.96
CA ASP A 191 2.26 -2.96 9.99
C ASP A 191 0.74 -2.75 9.89
N ALA A 192 -0.02 -3.85 9.84
CA ALA A 192 -1.48 -3.80 9.84
C ALA A 192 -2.03 -3.22 11.15
N ALA A 193 -1.47 -3.61 12.29
CA ALA A 193 -1.86 -3.10 13.60
C ALA A 193 -1.57 -1.59 13.75
N ALA A 194 -0.51 -1.10 13.09
CA ALA A 194 -0.13 0.31 13.13
C ALA A 194 -1.00 1.21 12.27
N LEU A 195 -1.44 0.74 11.09
CA LEU A 195 -2.00 1.60 10.05
C LEU A 195 -3.45 1.29 9.67
N ALA A 196 -3.90 0.03 9.77
CA ALA A 196 -5.14 -0.39 9.12
C ALA A 196 -6.39 -0.24 9.99
N ASP A 197 -7.52 0.10 9.36
CA ASP A 197 -8.86 0.02 9.97
C ASP A 197 -9.40 -1.41 9.91
N ARG A 198 -8.91 -2.19 8.93
CA ARG A 198 -9.31 -3.57 8.68
C ARG A 198 -8.11 -4.39 8.23
N ALA A 199 -7.92 -5.58 8.80
CA ALA A 199 -6.91 -6.53 8.36
C ALA A 199 -7.57 -7.80 7.84
N VAL A 200 -7.19 -8.19 6.63
CA VAL A 200 -7.66 -9.41 5.95
C VAL A 200 -6.48 -10.34 5.78
N VAL A 201 -6.59 -11.53 6.34
CA VAL A 201 -5.53 -12.55 6.29
C VAL A 201 -5.78 -13.48 5.12
N LEU A 202 -4.77 -13.59 4.27
CA LEU A 202 -4.77 -14.48 3.10
C LEU A 202 -3.88 -15.68 3.35
N SER A 203 -4.33 -16.85 2.91
CA SER A 203 -3.53 -18.07 2.95
C SER A 203 -3.93 -19.04 1.84
N GLY A 204 -3.09 -20.03 1.61
CA GLY A 204 -3.33 -21.12 0.65
C GLY A 204 -2.99 -20.75 -0.80
N ARG A 205 -3.19 -21.75 -1.66
CA ARG A 205 -3.11 -21.61 -3.12
C ARG A 205 -4.15 -22.55 -3.74
N PRO A 206 -5.18 -22.02 -4.40
CA PRO A 206 -5.52 -20.59 -4.60
C PRO A 206 -5.68 -19.82 -3.27
N ALA A 207 -5.35 -18.52 -3.30
CA ALA A 207 -5.45 -17.67 -2.11
C ALA A 207 -6.90 -17.56 -1.63
N LYS A 208 -7.08 -17.72 -0.31
CA LYS A 208 -8.38 -17.58 0.36
C LYS A 208 -8.27 -16.58 1.50
N ILE A 209 -9.37 -15.89 1.79
CA ILE A 209 -9.51 -15.10 3.00
C ILE A 209 -9.77 -16.08 4.14
N VAL A 210 -8.85 -16.13 5.11
CA VAL A 210 -8.96 -17.01 6.28
C VAL A 210 -9.38 -16.27 7.55
N ALA A 211 -9.15 -14.95 7.59
CA ALA A 211 -9.67 -14.09 8.65
C ALA A 211 -9.90 -12.67 8.14
N ASP A 212 -10.82 -11.96 8.77
CA ASP A 212 -11.20 -10.59 8.45
C ASP A 212 -11.52 -9.83 9.75
N TYR A 213 -10.63 -8.93 10.14
CA TYR A 213 -10.70 -8.18 11.39
C TYR A 213 -10.97 -6.72 11.10
N ARG A 214 -11.99 -6.15 11.77
CA ARG A 214 -12.27 -4.71 11.77
C ARG A 214 -11.91 -4.14 13.12
N PHE A 215 -11.16 -3.05 13.14
CA PHE A 215 -10.69 -2.41 14.37
C PHE A 215 -11.54 -1.17 14.65
N THR A 216 -11.96 -1.02 15.90
CA THR A 216 -12.80 0.11 16.33
C THR A 216 -11.99 1.34 16.70
N SER A 217 -10.74 1.13 17.12
CA SER A 217 -9.82 2.21 17.47
C SER A 217 -9.09 2.76 16.25
N PRO A 218 -9.05 4.08 16.04
CA PRO A 218 -8.29 4.68 14.96
C PRO A 218 -6.79 4.34 15.06
N ALA A 219 -6.15 4.03 13.93
CA ALA A 219 -4.76 3.59 13.88
C ALA A 219 -3.79 4.54 14.63
N GLY A 220 -3.90 5.85 14.39
CA GLY A 220 -3.05 6.86 15.02
C GLY A 220 -3.23 7.04 16.54
N GLN A 221 -4.30 6.48 17.14
CA GLN A 221 -4.63 6.59 18.56
C GLN A 221 -4.38 5.32 19.36
N ARG A 222 -3.99 4.21 18.70
CA ARG A 222 -3.75 2.92 19.35
C ARG A 222 -2.53 2.98 20.25
N SER A 223 -2.71 2.53 21.51
CA SER A 223 -1.60 2.31 22.43
C SER A 223 -0.69 1.18 21.93
N ARG A 224 0.54 1.12 22.46
CA ARG A 224 1.47 0.02 22.17
C ARG A 224 0.85 -1.35 22.48
N VAL A 225 0.23 -1.49 23.65
CA VAL A 225 -0.41 -2.75 24.08
C VAL A 225 -1.51 -3.17 23.12
N GLU A 226 -2.34 -2.24 22.67
CA GLU A 226 -3.41 -2.51 21.71
C GLU A 226 -2.86 -2.94 20.34
N ARG A 227 -1.80 -2.29 19.84
CA ARG A 227 -1.12 -2.69 18.61
C ARG A 227 -0.53 -4.11 18.73
N GLU A 228 0.09 -4.45 19.88
CA GLU A 228 0.62 -5.79 20.14
C GLU A 228 -0.50 -6.84 20.17
N GLN A 229 -1.65 -6.54 20.76
CA GLN A 229 -2.81 -7.44 20.79
C GLN A 229 -3.37 -7.67 19.39
N ILE A 230 -3.56 -6.62 18.60
CA ILE A 230 -4.02 -6.71 17.20
C ILE A 230 -3.03 -7.54 16.36
N ALA A 231 -1.74 -7.27 16.47
CA ALA A 231 -0.72 -8.01 15.74
C ALA A 231 -0.73 -9.51 16.11
N HIS A 232 -0.86 -9.83 17.40
CA HIS A 232 -0.95 -11.22 17.86
C HIS A 232 -2.20 -11.92 17.32
N GLN A 233 -3.34 -11.24 17.30
CA GLN A 233 -4.59 -11.77 16.74
C GLN A 233 -4.46 -12.10 15.25
N ILE A 234 -3.86 -11.21 14.47
CA ILE A 234 -3.60 -11.41 13.04
C ILE A 234 -2.63 -12.59 12.81
N ALA A 235 -1.54 -12.63 13.61
CA ALA A 235 -0.53 -13.70 13.52
C ALA A 235 -1.11 -15.08 13.82
N GLY A 236 -2.01 -15.18 14.81
CA GLY A 236 -2.71 -16.42 15.17
C GLY A 236 -3.47 -17.01 14.00
N ALA A 237 -4.25 -16.20 13.28
CA ALA A 237 -5.00 -16.66 12.10
C ALA A 237 -4.08 -17.13 10.96
N SER A 238 -2.89 -16.55 10.83
CA SER A 238 -1.91 -16.98 9.81
C SER A 238 -1.27 -18.32 10.13
N ALA A 239 -1.11 -18.65 11.42
CA ALA A 239 -0.48 -19.89 11.89
C ALA A 239 -1.41 -21.11 11.81
N GLU A 240 -2.70 -20.94 12.10
CA GLU A 240 -3.70 -22.03 12.10
C GLU A 240 -3.89 -22.67 10.70
N VAL A 241 -3.58 -21.96 9.63
CA VAL A 241 -3.77 -22.44 8.25
C VAL A 241 -2.49 -23.07 7.67
N SER A 242 -1.37 -22.98 8.39
CA SER A 242 -0.08 -23.54 7.96
C SER A 242 0.19 -24.95 8.51
N GLN A 243 -0.78 -25.54 9.25
CA GLN A 243 -0.81 -26.91 9.74
C GLN A 243 -1.75 -27.76 8.90
#